data_c2862dc5f5ae5a161e5b41b2d31192de
#
_entry.id   c2862dc5f5ae5a161e5b41b2d31192de
#
_cell.length_a   1.000
_cell.length_b   1.000
_cell.length_c   1.000
_cell.angle_alpha   90.00
_cell.angle_beta   90.00
_cell.angle_gamma   90.00
#
_symmetry.space_group_name_H-M   'P 1'
#
loop_
_entity.id
_entity.type
_entity.pdbx_description
1 polymer ?
#
loop_
_entity_poly.entity_id
_entity_poly.type
_entity_poly.pdbx_seq_one_letter_code
_entity_poly.pdbx_strand_id
1 'polypeptide(L)'
;MTGIDRSLPPVEQFAHSDDDLHAPILAGGAFSDGEQPSAVLHALNSLEAIVSAHTEWLKNWHLEILEGLSPQRHGQVNPPPLELPKWIEDPVLHAHPEHQVVCDSLRELQAQAETVAETVRTTGAIPTGAYSDFMNTVLAFASAVRQLQNDTWNQLANIDPLTGLGNRRAMWRKLRIELERQARNRHACCIAMLDLDFFKEVNDGWGHGAGDVVLQRVASMLTAGVRPYDSIFRFGGDEFLLCLPSTDLRAAWAIIERLRLKVSVWPIQVAAGSTIRASLSVGIAPLEWQSGVETALERADAALYQAKRNGRNCVYVWSRPVPTLNELR
;
A
#
# COMPACT_ATOMS: atom_id res chain seq x y z
N MET A 1 11.62 -52.62 -1.76
CA MET A 1 10.31 -52.49 -2.36
C MET A 1 9.30 -52.22 -1.25
N THR A 2 9.04 -50.98 -0.94
CA THR A 2 7.98 -50.58 0.00
C THR A 2 7.29 -49.40 -0.65
N GLY A 3 6.04 -49.64 -1.09
CA GLY A 3 5.17 -48.70 -1.79
C GLY A 3 4.75 -47.58 -0.85
N ILE A 4 4.88 -46.35 -1.33
CA ILE A 4 4.30 -45.17 -0.70
C ILE A 4 2.86 -45.06 -1.24
N ASP A 5 1.90 -45.27 -0.37
CA ASP A 5 0.48 -45.05 -0.60
C ASP A 5 0.25 -43.55 -0.88
N ARG A 6 -0.27 -43.24 -2.07
CA ARG A 6 -0.64 -41.88 -2.53
C ARG A 6 -2.16 -41.75 -2.58
N SER A 7 -2.85 -41.97 -1.48
CA SER A 7 -4.26 -41.63 -1.37
C SER A 7 -4.43 -40.17 -0.95
N LEU A 8 -4.77 -39.30 -1.89
CA LEU A 8 -5.25 -37.94 -1.65
C LEU A 8 -6.66 -37.98 -1.04
N PRO A 9 -6.98 -37.12 -0.06
CA PRO A 9 -8.35 -37.02 0.44
C PRO A 9 -9.29 -36.43 -0.63
N PRO A 10 -10.60 -36.77 -0.60
CA PRO A 10 -11.54 -36.36 -1.62
C PRO A 10 -11.79 -34.86 -1.67
N VAL A 11 -12.00 -34.36 -2.88
CA VAL A 11 -12.09 -32.96 -3.30
C VAL A 11 -13.33 -32.18 -2.78
N GLU A 12 -14.23 -32.84 -2.04
CA GLU A 12 -15.58 -32.32 -1.75
C GLU A 12 -15.66 -31.26 -0.60
N GLN A 13 -14.58 -30.86 0.04
CA GLN A 13 -14.66 -29.93 1.18
C GLN A 13 -14.32 -28.43 0.86
N PHE A 14 -14.22 -28.04 -0.40
CA PHE A 14 -13.85 -26.65 -0.79
C PHE A 14 -14.90 -25.93 -1.65
N ALA A 15 -16.16 -26.34 -1.58
CA ALA A 15 -17.24 -25.58 -2.21
C ALA A 15 -17.64 -24.40 -1.32
N HIS A 16 -16.89 -23.30 -1.39
CA HIS A 16 -17.37 -22.00 -0.98
C HIS A 16 -18.01 -21.29 -2.19
N SER A 17 -19.16 -20.66 -1.96
CA SER A 17 -20.00 -19.99 -2.95
C SER A 17 -19.25 -18.90 -3.72
N ASP A 18 -19.61 -18.69 -4.99
CA ASP A 18 -19.08 -17.64 -5.89
C ASP A 18 -19.22 -16.21 -5.33
N ASP A 19 -20.04 -15.99 -4.31
CA ASP A 19 -20.26 -14.68 -3.67
C ASP A 19 -19.07 -14.17 -2.83
N ASP A 20 -18.15 -15.05 -2.39
CA ASP A 20 -16.95 -14.66 -1.62
C ASP A 20 -15.81 -14.10 -2.49
N LEU A 21 -15.94 -14.11 -3.82
CA LEU A 21 -14.92 -13.64 -4.77
C LEU A 21 -14.93 -12.11 -4.98
N HIS A 22 -15.88 -11.41 -4.40
CA HIS A 22 -15.95 -9.94 -4.41
C HIS A 22 -15.38 -9.27 -3.15
N ALA A 23 -14.76 -10.03 -2.27
CA ALA A 23 -14.03 -9.44 -1.14
C ALA A 23 -12.88 -8.55 -1.64
N PRO A 24 -12.66 -7.36 -1.01
CA PRO A 24 -11.71 -6.36 -1.50
C PRO A 24 -10.28 -6.89 -1.53
N ILE A 25 -9.56 -6.52 -2.58
CA ILE A 25 -8.19 -6.96 -2.97
C ILE A 25 -7.09 -6.47 -2.00
N LEU A 26 -7.37 -6.20 -0.74
CA LEU A 26 -6.45 -5.51 0.15
C LEU A 26 -6.17 -6.28 1.45
N ALA A 27 -5.30 -7.28 1.37
CA ALA A 27 -4.63 -7.79 2.56
C ALA A 27 -3.14 -7.99 2.26
N GLY A 28 -2.35 -7.00 2.53
CA GLY A 28 -0.91 -7.01 2.27
C GLY A 28 -0.23 -5.67 2.49
N GLY A 29 -0.48 -5.00 3.62
CA GLY A 29 0.49 -4.10 4.25
C GLY A 29 0.76 -2.72 3.65
N ALA A 30 -0.13 -2.14 2.84
CA ALA A 30 -0.05 -0.74 2.46
C ALA A 30 -1.29 0.09 2.85
N PHE A 31 -2.44 -0.56 3.02
CA PHE A 31 -3.67 0.07 3.50
C PHE A 31 -4.25 -0.68 4.70
N SER A 32 -4.97 0.02 5.57
CA SER A 32 -5.96 -0.58 6.46
C SER A 32 -7.03 -1.25 5.59
N ASP A 33 -7.58 -2.38 6.03
CA ASP A 33 -8.57 -3.18 5.30
C ASP A 33 -9.63 -2.30 4.61
N GLY A 34 -9.60 -2.22 3.29
CA GLY A 34 -10.67 -1.64 2.47
C GLY A 34 -10.36 -0.45 1.57
N GLU A 35 -9.17 0.15 1.63
CA GLU A 35 -8.85 1.36 0.83
C GLU A 35 -8.42 1.00 -0.60
N GLN A 36 -9.26 1.35 -1.59
CA GLN A 36 -8.92 1.20 -3.01
C GLN A 36 -8.07 2.38 -3.51
N PRO A 37 -7.18 2.20 -4.52
CA PRO A 37 -6.41 3.27 -5.13
C PRO A 37 -7.23 4.48 -5.58
N SER A 38 -8.47 4.24 -6.03
CA SER A 38 -9.44 5.28 -6.40
C SER A 38 -9.87 6.14 -5.19
N ALA A 39 -10.04 5.53 -4.01
CA ALA A 39 -10.40 6.25 -2.79
C ALA A 39 -9.26 7.16 -2.32
N VAL A 40 -8.02 6.68 -2.39
CA VAL A 40 -6.84 7.49 -2.04
C VAL A 40 -6.63 8.65 -3.02
N LEU A 41 -6.88 8.42 -4.32
CA LEU A 41 -6.85 9.51 -5.31
C LEU A 41 -7.94 10.54 -5.04
N HIS A 42 -9.14 10.11 -4.65
CA HIS A 42 -10.22 11.00 -4.23
C HIS A 42 -9.81 11.82 -3.00
N ALA A 43 -9.21 11.19 -2.00
CA ALA A 43 -8.69 11.85 -0.80
C ALA A 43 -7.64 12.92 -1.13
N LEU A 44 -6.73 12.66 -2.08
CA LEU A 44 -5.75 13.65 -2.55
C LEU A 44 -6.40 14.86 -3.23
N ASN A 45 -7.37 14.63 -4.10
CA ASN A 45 -8.10 15.71 -4.75
C ASN A 45 -8.85 16.56 -3.72
N SER A 46 -9.39 15.93 -2.68
CA SER A 46 -10.03 16.60 -1.55
C SER A 46 -9.04 17.48 -0.78
N LEU A 47 -7.82 16.98 -0.51
CA LEU A 47 -6.76 17.75 0.15
C LEU A 47 -6.30 18.97 -0.69
N GLU A 48 -6.23 18.83 -2.00
CA GLU A 48 -5.89 19.94 -2.91
C GLU A 48 -6.98 21.04 -2.89
N ALA A 49 -8.25 20.64 -2.88
CA ALA A 49 -9.37 21.56 -2.73
C ALA A 49 -9.33 22.34 -1.40
N ILE A 50 -8.87 21.70 -0.31
CA ILE A 50 -8.71 22.35 0.99
C ILE A 50 -7.65 23.44 0.93
N VAL A 51 -6.48 23.13 0.40
CA VAL A 51 -5.39 24.12 0.29
C VAL A 51 -5.86 25.34 -0.48
N SER A 52 -6.60 25.13 -1.58
CA SER A 52 -7.15 26.20 -2.39
C SER A 52 -8.18 27.03 -1.62
N ALA A 53 -9.15 26.37 -0.98
CA ALA A 53 -10.20 27.04 -0.19
C ALA A 53 -9.62 27.81 1.01
N HIS A 54 -8.65 27.21 1.71
CA HIS A 54 -7.96 27.90 2.82
C HIS A 54 -7.17 29.11 2.35
N THR A 55 -6.49 29.01 1.22
CA THR A 55 -5.71 30.15 0.66
C THR A 55 -6.63 31.30 0.28
N GLU A 56 -7.78 31.01 -0.34
CA GLU A 56 -8.78 32.02 -0.69
C GLU A 56 -9.44 32.62 0.56
N TRP A 57 -9.78 31.79 1.55
CA TRP A 57 -10.29 32.25 2.83
C TRP A 57 -9.32 33.18 3.53
N LEU A 58 -8.04 32.83 3.61
CA LEU A 58 -6.99 33.61 4.25
C LEU A 58 -6.82 34.97 3.55
N LYS A 59 -6.84 34.98 2.22
CA LYS A 59 -6.81 36.21 1.42
C LYS A 59 -8.00 37.13 1.74
N ASN A 60 -9.20 36.59 1.75
CA ASN A 60 -10.42 37.33 2.02
C ASN A 60 -10.44 37.88 3.46
N TRP A 61 -9.97 37.07 4.42
CA TRP A 61 -9.85 37.48 5.80
C TRP A 61 -8.84 38.65 5.99
N HIS A 62 -7.70 38.62 5.31
CA HIS A 62 -6.76 39.74 5.34
C HIS A 62 -7.34 41.02 4.72
N LEU A 63 -8.11 40.92 3.64
CA LEU A 63 -8.75 42.04 3.04
C LEU A 63 -9.79 42.67 4.01
N GLU A 64 -10.61 41.86 4.68
CA GLU A 64 -11.56 42.32 5.70
C GLU A 64 -10.87 43.06 6.86
N ILE A 65 -9.73 42.52 7.36
CA ILE A 65 -8.94 43.20 8.40
C ILE A 65 -8.41 44.55 7.92
N LEU A 66 -7.85 44.61 6.71
CA LEU A 66 -7.30 45.85 6.15
C LEU A 66 -8.41 46.88 5.88
N GLU A 67 -9.56 46.48 5.38
CA GLU A 67 -10.72 47.37 5.17
C GLU A 67 -11.29 47.87 6.51
N GLY A 68 -11.33 47.03 7.54
CA GLY A 68 -11.81 47.38 8.87
C GLY A 68 -10.94 48.42 9.57
N LEU A 69 -9.69 48.60 9.16
CA LEU A 69 -8.77 49.66 9.63
C LEU A 69 -9.08 51.02 8.96
N SER A 70 -9.89 51.04 7.89
CA SER A 70 -10.19 52.28 7.20
C SER A 70 -11.19 53.11 8.01
N PRO A 71 -11.09 54.47 7.99
CA PRO A 71 -12.04 55.32 8.71
C PRO A 71 -13.50 55.13 8.31
N GLN A 72 -13.76 54.69 7.09
CA GLN A 72 -15.10 54.49 6.54
C GLN A 72 -15.77 53.16 6.96
N ARG A 73 -15.01 52.15 7.34
CA ARG A 73 -15.45 50.84 7.77
C ARG A 73 -15.02 50.45 9.17
N HIS A 74 -14.61 51.42 9.97
CA HIS A 74 -14.12 51.19 11.33
C HIS A 74 -15.15 50.38 12.15
N GLY A 75 -14.75 49.23 12.69
CA GLY A 75 -15.59 48.34 13.46
C GLY A 75 -16.43 47.34 12.68
N GLN A 76 -16.34 47.29 11.33
CA GLN A 76 -17.04 46.32 10.48
C GLN A 76 -16.09 45.25 9.95
N VAL A 77 -15.53 44.44 10.83
CA VAL A 77 -14.68 43.28 10.45
C VAL A 77 -15.47 42.01 10.76
N ASN A 78 -15.82 41.26 9.73
CA ASN A 78 -16.46 39.96 9.88
C ASN A 78 -15.55 38.89 9.24
N PRO A 79 -14.93 38.01 10.03
CA PRO A 79 -14.17 36.93 9.44
C PRO A 79 -15.10 36.09 8.55
N PRO A 80 -14.66 35.78 7.30
CA PRO A 80 -15.46 34.92 6.46
C PRO A 80 -15.65 33.55 7.16
N PRO A 81 -16.83 32.92 7.03
CA PRO A 81 -17.07 31.63 7.66
C PRO A 81 -16.05 30.62 7.09
N LEU A 82 -15.34 29.95 7.96
CA LEU A 82 -14.51 28.82 7.58
C LEU A 82 -15.44 27.60 7.47
N GLU A 83 -15.94 27.36 6.27
CA GLU A 83 -16.71 26.13 6.02
C GLU A 83 -15.74 24.94 6.18
N LEU A 84 -16.04 24.08 7.15
CA LEU A 84 -15.37 22.78 7.28
C LEU A 84 -15.75 21.99 6.02
N PRO A 85 -14.82 21.73 5.12
CA PRO A 85 -15.13 21.04 3.88
C PRO A 85 -15.60 19.60 4.18
N LYS A 86 -16.48 19.05 3.37
CA LYS A 86 -17.02 17.68 3.48
C LYS A 86 -15.94 16.58 3.50
N TRP A 87 -14.71 16.91 3.16
CA TRP A 87 -13.56 16.00 3.18
C TRP A 87 -13.18 15.50 4.59
N ILE A 88 -13.57 16.21 5.66
CA ILE A 88 -13.39 15.73 7.04
C ILE A 88 -14.08 14.38 7.23
N GLU A 89 -15.08 14.09 6.41
CA GLU A 89 -15.85 12.84 6.41
C GLU A 89 -15.25 11.78 5.45
N ASP A 90 -14.16 12.09 4.71
CA ASP A 90 -13.52 11.13 3.82
C ASP A 90 -12.91 9.98 4.65
N PRO A 91 -13.34 8.72 4.45
CA PRO A 91 -12.91 7.59 5.27
C PRO A 91 -11.40 7.36 5.26
N VAL A 92 -10.73 7.63 4.13
CA VAL A 92 -9.28 7.45 3.97
C VAL A 92 -8.53 8.47 4.82
N LEU A 93 -8.96 9.74 4.76
CA LEU A 93 -8.34 10.80 5.54
C LEU A 93 -8.66 10.68 7.01
N HIS A 94 -9.90 10.28 7.36
CA HIS A 94 -10.31 10.08 8.75
C HIS A 94 -9.51 8.99 9.46
N ALA A 95 -9.10 7.94 8.76
CA ALA A 95 -8.26 6.87 9.30
C ALA A 95 -6.80 7.29 9.52
N HIS A 96 -6.37 8.42 8.95
CA HIS A 96 -4.98 8.86 9.03
C HIS A 96 -4.67 9.51 10.39
N PRO A 97 -3.52 9.18 11.05
CA PRO A 97 -3.15 9.76 12.35
C PRO A 97 -3.11 11.29 12.37
N GLU A 98 -2.65 11.92 11.29
CA GLU A 98 -2.54 13.37 11.15
C GLU A 98 -3.89 14.07 10.91
N HIS A 99 -4.97 13.34 10.61
CA HIS A 99 -6.28 13.92 10.37
C HIS A 99 -6.79 14.74 11.55
N GLN A 100 -6.65 14.20 12.77
CA GLN A 100 -7.07 14.91 13.99
C GLN A 100 -6.26 16.19 14.19
N VAL A 101 -4.96 16.16 13.92
CA VAL A 101 -4.07 17.33 14.02
C VAL A 101 -4.51 18.44 13.08
N VAL A 102 -4.88 18.09 11.83
CA VAL A 102 -5.40 19.05 10.85
C VAL A 102 -6.73 19.64 11.32
N CYS A 103 -7.65 18.83 11.83
CA CYS A 103 -8.93 19.28 12.35
C CYS A 103 -8.80 20.22 13.55
N ASP A 104 -7.89 19.90 14.48
CA ASP A 104 -7.66 20.72 15.67
C ASP A 104 -6.99 22.05 15.31
N SER A 105 -5.99 22.03 14.42
CA SER A 105 -5.35 23.24 13.90
C SER A 105 -6.34 24.16 13.17
N LEU A 106 -7.31 23.59 12.46
CA LEU A 106 -8.34 24.35 11.76
C LEU A 106 -9.29 25.06 12.73
N ARG A 107 -9.73 24.38 13.81
CA ARG A 107 -10.56 24.98 14.87
C ARG A 107 -9.82 26.09 15.61
N GLU A 108 -8.56 25.87 15.94
CA GLU A 108 -7.70 26.86 16.59
C GLU A 108 -7.53 28.11 15.71
N LEU A 109 -7.29 27.90 14.42
CA LEU A 109 -7.16 28.99 13.43
C LEU A 109 -8.43 29.85 13.37
N GLN A 110 -9.61 29.22 13.39
CA GLN A 110 -10.88 29.94 13.39
C GLN A 110 -11.05 30.77 14.67
N ALA A 111 -10.78 30.18 15.83
CA ALA A 111 -10.89 30.89 17.12
C ALA A 111 -9.94 32.11 17.21
N GLN A 112 -8.73 31.96 16.71
CA GLN A 112 -7.74 33.05 16.69
C GLN A 112 -8.12 34.14 15.68
N ALA A 113 -8.63 33.78 14.50
CA ALA A 113 -9.15 34.74 13.52
C ALA A 113 -10.27 35.59 14.11
N GLU A 114 -11.21 34.99 14.84
CA GLU A 114 -12.28 35.71 15.54
C GLU A 114 -11.74 36.67 16.62
N THR A 115 -10.73 36.22 17.39
CA THR A 115 -10.08 37.04 18.40
C THR A 115 -9.39 38.27 17.83
N VAL A 116 -8.68 38.09 16.71
CA VAL A 116 -8.04 39.23 16.00
C VAL A 116 -9.09 40.17 15.44
N ALA A 117 -10.16 39.63 14.79
CA ALA A 117 -11.23 40.44 14.24
C ALA A 117 -11.97 41.28 15.31
N GLU A 118 -12.25 40.67 16.48
CA GLU A 118 -12.88 41.37 17.60
C GLU A 118 -12.01 42.52 18.12
N THR A 119 -10.69 42.26 18.25
CA THR A 119 -9.75 43.31 18.68
C THR A 119 -9.68 44.46 17.68
N VAL A 120 -9.67 44.16 16.38
CA VAL A 120 -9.69 45.23 15.34
C VAL A 120 -10.98 46.01 15.40
N ARG A 121 -12.14 45.35 15.60
CA ARG A 121 -13.46 46.03 15.74
C ARG A 121 -13.49 46.99 16.94
N THR A 122 -12.88 46.59 18.04
CA THR A 122 -12.99 47.36 19.30
C THR A 122 -11.91 48.45 19.40
N THR A 123 -10.71 48.19 18.90
CA THR A 123 -9.58 49.10 19.07
C THR A 123 -9.19 49.86 17.82
N GLY A 124 -9.65 49.44 16.62
CA GLY A 124 -9.21 50.00 15.35
C GLY A 124 -7.72 49.72 15.02
N ALA A 125 -7.11 48.78 15.69
CA ALA A 125 -5.69 48.42 15.50
C ALA A 125 -5.51 46.91 15.45
N ILE A 126 -4.50 46.46 14.68
CA ILE A 126 -4.10 45.06 14.63
C ILE A 126 -3.36 44.70 15.93
N PRO A 127 -3.83 43.71 16.71
CA PRO A 127 -3.14 43.26 17.91
C PRO A 127 -1.91 42.43 17.51
N THR A 128 -0.74 43.00 17.54
CA THR A 128 0.50 42.40 17.04
C THR A 128 0.75 40.98 17.61
N GLY A 129 0.50 40.78 18.91
CA GLY A 129 0.68 39.48 19.56
C GLY A 129 -0.31 38.45 19.03
N ALA A 130 -1.62 38.72 19.13
CA ALA A 130 -2.66 37.80 18.66
C ALA A 130 -2.57 37.54 17.15
N TYR A 131 -2.17 38.54 16.36
CA TYR A 131 -1.94 38.34 14.93
C TYR A 131 -0.73 37.45 14.65
N SER A 132 0.37 37.60 15.45
CA SER A 132 1.52 36.69 15.34
C SER A 132 1.14 35.25 15.68
N ASP A 133 0.36 35.04 16.74
CA ASP A 133 -0.13 33.72 17.14
C ASP A 133 -1.02 33.10 16.05
N PHE A 134 -1.94 33.90 15.49
CA PHE A 134 -2.75 33.49 14.35
C PHE A 134 -1.89 33.05 13.16
N MET A 135 -0.87 33.84 12.77
CA MET A 135 0.02 33.47 11.66
C MET A 135 0.83 32.21 11.94
N ASN A 136 1.24 31.98 13.19
CA ASN A 136 1.89 30.74 13.58
C ASN A 136 0.94 29.53 13.40
N THR A 137 -0.34 29.68 13.76
CA THR A 137 -1.35 28.64 13.55
C THR A 137 -1.63 28.40 12.08
N VAL A 138 -1.66 29.45 11.24
CA VAL A 138 -1.74 29.32 9.76
C VAL A 138 -0.59 28.45 9.23
N LEU A 139 0.63 28.71 9.67
CA LEU A 139 1.81 27.96 9.25
C LEU A 139 1.77 26.51 9.75
N ALA A 140 1.33 26.29 10.98
CA ALA A 140 1.17 24.95 11.56
C ALA A 140 0.11 24.13 10.78
N PHE A 141 -1.05 24.73 10.50
CA PHE A 141 -2.07 24.11 9.66
C PHE A 141 -1.55 23.74 8.26
N ALA A 142 -0.91 24.67 7.57
CA ALA A 142 -0.33 24.43 6.26
C ALA A 142 0.71 23.31 6.27
N SER A 143 1.50 23.21 7.34
CA SER A 143 2.47 22.14 7.53
C SER A 143 1.79 20.78 7.73
N ALA A 144 0.76 20.71 8.59
CA ALA A 144 0.01 19.48 8.85
C ALA A 144 -0.71 18.96 7.60
N VAL A 145 -1.35 19.85 6.83
CA VAL A 145 -1.99 19.47 5.55
C VAL A 145 -0.96 18.96 4.55
N ARG A 146 0.20 19.60 4.44
CA ARG A 146 1.28 19.17 3.54
C ARG A 146 1.83 17.80 3.94
N GLN A 147 1.95 17.54 5.24
CA GLN A 147 2.38 16.24 5.72
C GLN A 147 1.36 15.16 5.37
N LEU A 148 0.09 15.40 5.64
CA LEU A 148 -1.01 14.51 5.26
C LEU A 148 -1.04 14.23 3.74
N GLN A 149 -0.85 15.27 2.90
CA GLN A 149 -0.73 15.10 1.45
C GLN A 149 0.46 14.22 1.07
N ASN A 150 1.64 14.47 1.64
CA ASN A 150 2.84 13.69 1.33
C ASN A 150 2.69 12.23 1.73
N ASP A 151 2.06 11.95 2.88
CA ASP A 151 1.85 10.59 3.35
C ASP A 151 0.82 9.86 2.47
N THR A 152 -0.25 10.55 2.07
CA THR A 152 -1.25 10.02 1.14
C THR A 152 -0.65 9.76 -0.25
N TRP A 153 0.17 10.66 -0.78
CA TRP A 153 0.94 10.44 -2.01
C TRP A 153 1.90 9.27 -1.91
N ASN A 154 2.59 9.13 -0.77
CA ASN A 154 3.50 8.00 -0.52
C ASN A 154 2.74 6.67 -0.46
N GLN A 155 1.50 6.65 0.02
CA GLN A 155 0.64 5.47 -0.04
C GLN A 155 0.36 5.08 -1.49
N LEU A 156 -0.11 5.99 -2.34
CA LEU A 156 -0.32 5.73 -3.77
C LEU A 156 0.95 5.31 -4.50
N ALA A 157 2.07 5.99 -4.21
CA ALA A 157 3.37 5.68 -4.81
C ALA A 157 3.91 4.28 -4.43
N ASN A 158 3.31 3.60 -3.46
CA ASN A 158 3.70 2.27 -3.01
C ASN A 158 2.81 1.14 -3.55
N ILE A 159 1.80 1.46 -4.38
CA ILE A 159 0.86 0.47 -4.91
C ILE A 159 1.07 0.26 -6.39
N ASP A 160 0.83 -0.96 -6.84
CA ASP A 160 0.67 -1.29 -8.24
C ASP A 160 -0.79 -1.03 -8.66
N PRO A 161 -1.04 -0.13 -9.62
CA PRO A 161 -2.40 0.29 -9.96
C PRO A 161 -3.24 -0.81 -10.64
N LEU A 162 -2.60 -1.83 -11.23
CA LEU A 162 -3.32 -2.92 -11.89
C LEU A 162 -3.82 -3.95 -10.89
N THR A 163 -2.97 -4.34 -9.94
CA THR A 163 -3.25 -5.48 -9.04
C THR A 163 -3.69 -5.05 -7.64
N GLY A 164 -3.48 -3.78 -7.27
CA GLY A 164 -3.72 -3.28 -5.91
C GLY A 164 -2.68 -3.75 -4.89
N LEU A 165 -1.72 -4.58 -5.28
CA LEU A 165 -0.65 -5.03 -4.40
C LEU A 165 0.39 -3.94 -4.16
N GLY A 166 1.21 -4.11 -3.12
CA GLY A 166 2.40 -3.29 -2.98
C GLY A 166 3.30 -3.40 -4.23
N ASN A 167 3.87 -2.28 -4.66
CA ASN A 167 4.81 -2.29 -5.77
C ASN A 167 6.25 -2.56 -5.30
N ARG A 168 7.21 -2.56 -6.22
CA ARG A 168 8.62 -2.79 -5.94
C ARG A 168 9.19 -1.85 -4.86
N ARG A 169 8.74 -0.59 -4.80
CA ARG A 169 9.18 0.37 -3.77
C ARG A 169 8.67 -0.03 -2.38
N ALA A 170 7.42 -0.41 -2.26
CA ALA A 170 6.84 -0.92 -1.02
C ALA A 170 7.53 -2.20 -0.55
N MET A 171 7.84 -3.10 -1.48
CA MET A 171 8.60 -4.32 -1.22
C MET A 171 9.96 -4.01 -0.55
N TRP A 172 10.77 -3.13 -1.14
CA TRP A 172 12.08 -2.78 -0.59
C TRP A 172 11.98 -2.25 0.83
N ARG A 173 11.01 -1.35 1.08
CA ARG A 173 10.75 -0.81 2.43
C ARG A 173 10.39 -1.91 3.42
N LYS A 174 9.46 -2.80 3.04
CA LYS A 174 9.02 -3.91 3.91
C LYS A 174 10.15 -4.87 4.23
N LEU A 175 10.92 -5.28 3.23
CA LEU A 175 12.03 -6.22 3.43
C LEU A 175 13.12 -5.65 4.36
N ARG A 176 13.43 -4.35 4.27
CA ARG A 176 14.35 -3.68 5.20
C ARG A 176 13.83 -3.70 6.63
N ILE A 177 12.55 -3.39 6.83
CA ILE A 177 11.91 -3.44 8.17
C ILE A 177 11.98 -4.86 8.74
N GLU A 178 11.68 -5.89 7.95
CA GLU A 178 11.74 -7.27 8.43
C GLU A 178 13.18 -7.72 8.72
N LEU A 179 14.15 -7.25 7.94
CA LEU A 179 15.57 -7.48 8.19
C LEU A 179 16.02 -6.88 9.54
N GLU A 180 15.60 -5.65 9.85
CA GLU A 180 15.87 -5.02 11.14
C GLU A 180 15.17 -5.73 12.31
N ARG A 181 13.93 -6.20 12.10
CA ARG A 181 13.20 -7.02 13.08
C ARG A 181 13.91 -8.34 13.35
N GLN A 182 14.40 -8.99 12.30
CA GLN A 182 15.17 -10.22 12.42
C GLN A 182 16.49 -10.01 13.18
N ALA A 183 17.20 -8.90 12.93
CA ALA A 183 18.42 -8.56 13.66
C ALA A 183 18.17 -8.44 15.18
N ARG A 184 17.01 -7.94 15.59
CA ARG A 184 16.63 -7.77 17.01
C ARG A 184 16.10 -9.06 17.64
N ASN A 185 15.19 -9.75 16.96
CA ASN A 185 14.38 -10.82 17.55
C ASN A 185 14.80 -12.22 17.08
N ARG A 186 15.69 -12.32 16.09
CA ARG A 186 16.17 -13.58 15.47
C ARG A 186 15.07 -14.51 14.94
N HIS A 187 13.88 -13.97 14.63
CA HIS A 187 12.82 -14.75 14.00
C HIS A 187 13.17 -15.05 12.54
N ALA A 188 12.87 -16.28 12.11
CA ALA A 188 13.04 -16.66 10.72
C ALA A 188 12.14 -15.76 9.84
N CYS A 189 12.64 -15.40 8.66
CA CYS A 189 11.85 -14.72 7.63
C CYS A 189 12.24 -15.31 6.28
N CYS A 190 11.28 -15.60 5.44
CA CYS A 190 11.50 -16.06 4.07
C CYS A 190 10.89 -15.11 3.06
N ILE A 191 11.49 -15.08 1.89
CA ILE A 191 10.91 -14.47 0.70
C ILE A 191 10.70 -15.51 -0.37
N ALA A 192 9.68 -15.29 -1.19
CA ALA A 192 9.39 -16.11 -2.35
C ALA A 192 9.24 -15.22 -3.58
N MET A 193 10.01 -15.49 -4.63
CA MET A 193 9.87 -14.87 -5.94
C MET A 193 9.02 -15.79 -6.82
N LEU A 194 7.94 -15.25 -7.38
CA LEU A 194 6.98 -15.98 -8.20
C LEU A 194 6.91 -15.37 -9.59
N ASP A 195 6.70 -16.20 -10.59
CA ASP A 195 6.57 -15.77 -11.97
C ASP A 195 5.46 -16.60 -12.65
N LEU A 196 4.62 -15.91 -13.41
CA LEU A 196 3.55 -16.53 -14.18
C LEU A 196 4.11 -17.27 -15.39
N ASP A 197 3.95 -18.59 -15.40
CA ASP A 197 4.42 -19.41 -16.51
C ASP A 197 3.67 -19.08 -17.81
N PHE A 198 4.41 -18.89 -18.90
CA PHE A 198 3.87 -18.64 -20.23
C PHE A 198 2.97 -17.40 -20.35
N PHE A 199 3.15 -16.40 -19.47
CA PHE A 199 2.32 -15.18 -19.48
C PHE A 199 2.37 -14.42 -20.81
N LYS A 200 3.51 -14.43 -21.48
CA LYS A 200 3.63 -13.86 -22.82
C LYS A 200 2.68 -14.52 -23.82
N GLU A 201 2.54 -15.84 -23.76
CA GLU A 201 1.62 -16.59 -24.65
C GLU A 201 0.15 -16.23 -24.40
N VAL A 202 -0.19 -15.90 -23.13
CA VAL A 202 -1.53 -15.37 -22.79
C VAL A 202 -1.75 -14.03 -23.48
N ASN A 203 -0.78 -13.10 -23.39
CA ASN A 203 -0.87 -11.79 -24.04
C ASN A 203 -0.94 -11.90 -25.58
N ASP A 204 -0.09 -12.75 -26.15
CA ASP A 204 -0.01 -12.94 -27.61
C ASP A 204 -1.27 -13.61 -28.16
N GLY A 205 -1.90 -14.50 -27.41
CA GLY A 205 -3.10 -15.25 -27.83
C GLY A 205 -4.43 -14.57 -27.53
N TRP A 206 -4.53 -13.82 -26.42
CA TRP A 206 -5.79 -13.27 -25.90
C TRP A 206 -5.78 -11.75 -25.74
N GLY A 207 -4.65 -11.09 -26.03
CA GLY A 207 -4.45 -9.67 -25.89
C GLY A 207 -4.11 -9.24 -24.46
N HIS A 208 -3.55 -8.02 -24.31
CA HIS A 208 -3.11 -7.47 -23.02
C HIS A 208 -4.24 -7.36 -21.98
N GLY A 209 -5.46 -7.05 -22.42
CA GLY A 209 -6.59 -6.99 -21.49
C GLY A 209 -6.90 -8.33 -20.79
N ALA A 210 -6.70 -9.46 -21.49
CA ALA A 210 -6.82 -10.78 -20.86
C ALA A 210 -5.65 -11.05 -19.90
N GLY A 211 -4.43 -10.62 -20.25
CA GLY A 211 -3.29 -10.67 -19.35
C GLY A 211 -3.50 -9.87 -18.09
N ASP A 212 -4.08 -8.68 -18.18
CA ASP A 212 -4.41 -7.84 -17.03
C ASP A 212 -5.40 -8.54 -16.10
N VAL A 213 -6.46 -9.17 -16.65
CA VAL A 213 -7.41 -9.96 -15.86
C VAL A 213 -6.72 -11.14 -15.15
N VAL A 214 -5.78 -11.83 -15.84
CA VAL A 214 -5.01 -12.93 -15.23
C VAL A 214 -4.17 -12.41 -14.08
N LEU A 215 -3.46 -11.29 -14.24
CA LEU A 215 -2.65 -10.68 -13.18
C LEU A 215 -3.49 -10.29 -11.96
N GLN A 216 -4.64 -9.65 -12.17
CA GLN A 216 -5.57 -9.27 -11.10
C GLN A 216 -6.11 -10.47 -10.34
N ARG A 217 -6.50 -11.52 -11.06
CA ARG A 217 -7.03 -12.76 -10.44
C ARG A 217 -5.97 -13.52 -9.67
N VAL A 218 -4.76 -13.63 -10.20
CA VAL A 218 -3.64 -14.24 -9.48
C VAL A 218 -3.30 -13.44 -8.22
N ALA A 219 -3.22 -12.12 -8.30
CA ALA A 219 -3.02 -11.24 -7.15
C ALA A 219 -4.06 -11.49 -6.06
N SER A 220 -5.35 -11.53 -6.43
CA SER A 220 -6.46 -11.83 -5.52
C SER A 220 -6.34 -13.21 -4.87
N MET A 221 -6.01 -14.27 -5.66
CA MET A 221 -5.84 -15.62 -5.14
C MET A 221 -4.66 -15.75 -4.18
N LEU A 222 -3.56 -15.04 -4.45
CA LEU A 222 -2.40 -14.99 -3.56
C LEU A 222 -2.76 -14.30 -2.24
N THR A 223 -3.41 -13.12 -2.32
CA THR A 223 -3.83 -12.35 -1.15
C THR A 223 -4.77 -13.13 -0.24
N ALA A 224 -5.81 -13.75 -0.80
CA ALA A 224 -6.74 -14.57 -0.04
C ALA A 224 -6.12 -15.87 0.54
N GLY A 225 -4.89 -16.20 0.16
CA GLY A 225 -4.22 -17.41 0.60
C GLY A 225 -3.09 -17.20 1.62
N VAL A 226 -2.81 -15.99 2.05
CA VAL A 226 -1.78 -15.64 3.04
C VAL A 226 -2.39 -15.06 4.31
N ARG A 227 -1.57 -14.91 5.35
CA ARG A 227 -1.97 -14.34 6.63
C ARG A 227 -1.91 -12.81 6.59
N PRO A 228 -2.63 -12.08 7.47
CA PRO A 228 -2.62 -10.60 7.48
C PRO A 228 -1.25 -9.94 7.63
N TYR A 229 -0.28 -10.59 8.27
CA TYR A 229 1.07 -10.08 8.45
C TYR A 229 2.07 -10.51 7.35
N ASP A 230 1.70 -11.45 6.48
CA ASP A 230 2.42 -11.74 5.26
C ASP A 230 2.21 -10.58 4.27
N SER A 231 3.16 -10.36 3.38
CA SER A 231 3.06 -9.25 2.43
C SER A 231 3.32 -9.72 1.02
N ILE A 232 2.54 -9.20 0.08
CA ILE A 232 2.63 -9.55 -1.34
C ILE A 232 2.88 -8.27 -2.14
N PHE A 233 3.75 -8.39 -3.13
CA PHE A 233 4.15 -7.28 -3.98
C PHE A 233 4.15 -7.72 -5.45
N ARG A 234 3.82 -6.81 -6.35
CA ARG A 234 4.13 -6.96 -7.76
C ARG A 234 5.54 -6.42 -8.01
N PHE A 235 6.46 -7.33 -8.36
CA PHE A 235 7.87 -6.99 -8.53
C PHE A 235 8.17 -6.46 -9.94
N GLY A 236 7.53 -7.02 -10.96
CA GLY A 236 7.67 -6.69 -12.37
C GLY A 236 6.41 -7.04 -13.16
N GLY A 237 6.50 -7.15 -14.47
CA GLY A 237 5.38 -7.42 -15.36
C GLY A 237 4.46 -8.56 -14.91
N ASP A 238 4.98 -9.75 -14.87
CA ASP A 238 4.33 -11.02 -14.46
C ASP A 238 4.96 -11.65 -13.20
N GLU A 239 5.80 -10.87 -12.50
CA GLU A 239 6.54 -11.30 -11.33
C GLU A 239 5.93 -10.75 -10.04
N PHE A 240 5.80 -11.61 -9.04
CA PHE A 240 5.35 -11.28 -7.69
C PHE A 240 6.40 -11.66 -6.65
N LEU A 241 6.37 -10.99 -5.50
CA LEU A 241 7.21 -11.35 -4.36
C LEU A 241 6.34 -11.45 -3.10
N LEU A 242 6.54 -12.52 -2.35
CA LEU A 242 5.96 -12.68 -1.02
C LEU A 242 7.05 -12.52 0.03
N CYS A 243 6.72 -11.81 1.11
CA CYS A 243 7.48 -11.74 2.34
C CYS A 243 6.70 -12.46 3.44
N LEU A 244 7.32 -13.46 4.05
CA LEU A 244 6.73 -14.35 5.06
C LEU A 244 7.49 -14.19 6.41
N PRO A 245 7.10 -13.22 7.24
CA PRO A 245 7.71 -13.00 8.55
C PRO A 245 7.46 -14.19 9.48
N SER A 246 8.37 -14.43 10.42
CA SER A 246 8.30 -15.50 11.42
C SER A 246 8.03 -16.89 10.81
N THR A 247 8.60 -17.14 9.62
CA THR A 247 8.36 -18.36 8.82
C THR A 247 9.70 -18.96 8.39
N ASP A 248 9.94 -20.22 8.71
CA ASP A 248 11.11 -20.97 8.25
C ASP A 248 10.91 -21.50 6.82
N LEU A 249 11.97 -22.03 6.21
CA LEU A 249 11.94 -22.53 4.82
C LEU A 249 10.92 -23.65 4.61
N ARG A 250 10.72 -24.54 5.59
CA ARG A 250 9.77 -25.64 5.49
C ARG A 250 8.33 -25.15 5.50
N ALA A 251 8.01 -24.25 6.41
CA ALA A 251 6.69 -23.62 6.50
C ALA A 251 6.43 -22.73 5.27
N ALA A 252 7.45 -21.96 4.81
CA ALA A 252 7.36 -21.16 3.60
C ALA A 252 7.03 -22.03 2.37
N TRP A 253 7.74 -23.17 2.22
CA TRP A 253 7.45 -24.10 1.14
C TRP A 253 6.02 -24.60 1.17
N ALA A 254 5.49 -24.97 2.33
CA ALA A 254 4.12 -25.48 2.46
C ALA A 254 3.08 -24.40 2.11
N ILE A 255 3.30 -23.14 2.52
CA ILE A 255 2.43 -22.00 2.17
C ILE A 255 2.46 -21.79 0.66
N ILE A 256 3.64 -21.69 0.07
CA ILE A 256 3.82 -21.38 -1.35
C ILE A 256 3.28 -22.52 -2.23
N GLU A 257 3.51 -23.79 -1.87
CA GLU A 257 3.01 -24.93 -2.65
C GLU A 257 1.47 -24.95 -2.66
N ARG A 258 0.83 -24.64 -1.55
CA ARG A 258 -0.62 -24.49 -1.48
C ARG A 258 -1.14 -23.37 -2.39
N LEU A 259 -0.45 -22.22 -2.43
CA LEU A 259 -0.80 -21.09 -3.31
C LEU A 259 -0.61 -21.47 -4.78
N ARG A 260 0.52 -22.09 -5.13
CA ARG A 260 0.80 -22.57 -6.49
C ARG A 260 -0.28 -23.55 -6.97
N LEU A 261 -0.63 -24.52 -6.15
CA LEU A 261 -1.70 -25.49 -6.47
C LEU A 261 -3.04 -24.79 -6.68
N LYS A 262 -3.41 -23.84 -5.79
CA LYS A 262 -4.63 -23.07 -5.93
C LYS A 262 -4.69 -22.34 -7.28
N VAL A 263 -3.61 -21.65 -7.67
CA VAL A 263 -3.54 -20.94 -8.95
C VAL A 263 -3.63 -21.91 -10.15
N SER A 264 -2.92 -23.05 -10.09
CA SER A 264 -2.87 -24.01 -11.22
C SER A 264 -4.18 -24.75 -11.49
N VAL A 265 -5.04 -24.89 -10.48
CA VAL A 265 -6.31 -25.62 -10.61
C VAL A 265 -7.46 -24.68 -10.98
N TRP A 266 -7.41 -23.41 -10.55
CA TRP A 266 -8.55 -22.51 -10.71
C TRP A 266 -8.60 -21.89 -12.11
N PRO A 267 -9.73 -22.06 -12.85
CA PRO A 267 -9.89 -21.43 -14.15
C PRO A 267 -10.13 -19.92 -13.99
N ILE A 268 -9.41 -19.11 -14.76
CA ILE A 268 -9.55 -17.64 -14.79
C ILE A 268 -10.40 -17.25 -15.98
N GLN A 269 -11.55 -16.64 -15.73
CA GLN A 269 -12.42 -16.14 -16.80
C GLN A 269 -11.87 -14.83 -17.36
N VAL A 270 -11.57 -14.80 -18.66
CA VAL A 270 -10.95 -13.64 -19.35
C VAL A 270 -11.90 -12.95 -20.32
N ALA A 271 -12.89 -13.66 -20.86
CA ALA A 271 -13.94 -13.12 -21.72
C ALA A 271 -15.19 -13.98 -21.58
N ALA A 272 -16.34 -13.53 -22.11
CA ALA A 272 -17.59 -14.28 -22.04
C ALA A 272 -17.42 -15.72 -22.58
N GLY A 273 -17.49 -16.68 -21.68
CA GLY A 273 -17.39 -18.12 -21.98
C GLY A 273 -15.96 -18.66 -22.16
N SER A 274 -14.90 -17.83 -22.05
CA SER A 274 -13.51 -18.27 -22.22
C SER A 274 -12.75 -18.24 -20.90
N THR A 275 -12.01 -19.32 -20.61
CA THR A 275 -11.19 -19.45 -19.40
C THR A 275 -9.74 -19.78 -19.73
N ILE A 276 -8.82 -19.27 -18.93
CA ILE A 276 -7.38 -19.57 -18.98
C ILE A 276 -6.98 -20.27 -17.68
N ARG A 277 -6.06 -21.21 -17.76
CA ARG A 277 -5.36 -21.77 -16.60
C ARG A 277 -3.98 -21.16 -16.53
N ALA A 278 -3.65 -20.56 -15.39
CA ALA A 278 -2.32 -20.02 -15.12
C ALA A 278 -1.55 -21.00 -14.21
N SER A 279 -0.25 -20.98 -14.28
CA SER A 279 0.63 -21.66 -13.31
C SER A 279 1.75 -20.72 -12.87
N LEU A 280 2.37 -21.07 -11.75
CA LEU A 280 3.45 -20.29 -11.14
C LEU A 280 4.70 -21.15 -10.99
N SER A 281 5.82 -20.62 -11.42
CA SER A 281 7.15 -21.08 -10.97
C SER A 281 7.59 -20.24 -9.79
N VAL A 282 8.16 -20.85 -8.75
CA VAL A 282 8.48 -20.15 -7.52
C VAL A 282 9.87 -20.52 -6.99
N GLY A 283 10.62 -19.50 -6.58
CA GLY A 283 11.89 -19.65 -5.87
C GLY A 283 11.78 -19.07 -4.45
N ILE A 284 12.16 -19.84 -3.42
CA ILE A 284 12.13 -19.44 -2.02
C ILE A 284 13.56 -19.28 -1.50
N ALA A 285 13.81 -18.21 -0.76
CA ALA A 285 15.07 -18.00 -0.04
C ALA A 285 14.83 -17.44 1.37
N PRO A 286 15.75 -17.68 2.32
CA PRO A 286 15.70 -17.03 3.61
C PRO A 286 16.12 -15.56 3.46
N LEU A 287 15.44 -14.67 4.17
CA LEU A 287 15.89 -13.31 4.41
C LEU A 287 16.74 -13.31 5.66
N GLU A 288 18.04 -13.14 5.52
CA GLU A 288 19.02 -13.21 6.62
C GLU A 288 19.67 -11.84 6.84
N TRP A 289 19.69 -11.35 8.07
CA TRP A 289 20.23 -10.03 8.40
C TRP A 289 21.74 -9.91 8.07
N GLN A 290 22.49 -11.02 8.10
CA GLN A 290 23.92 -11.04 7.77
C GLN A 290 24.19 -10.82 6.27
N SER A 291 23.28 -11.26 5.41
CA SER A 291 23.47 -11.23 3.97
C SER A 291 22.72 -10.10 3.25
N GLY A 292 21.74 -9.48 3.91
CA GLY A 292 21.00 -8.36 3.36
C GLY A 292 19.85 -8.74 2.42
N VAL A 293 19.10 -7.72 1.99
CA VAL A 293 17.91 -7.89 1.13
C VAL A 293 18.32 -8.30 -0.28
N GLU A 294 19.34 -7.67 -0.84
CA GLU A 294 19.84 -7.91 -2.19
C GLU A 294 20.22 -9.38 -2.39
N THR A 295 21.00 -9.92 -1.46
CA THR A 295 21.42 -11.32 -1.51
C THR A 295 20.25 -12.29 -1.37
N ALA A 296 19.24 -11.94 -0.55
CA ALA A 296 18.04 -12.77 -0.42
C ALA A 296 17.25 -12.79 -1.75
N LEU A 297 17.13 -11.65 -2.43
CA LEU A 297 16.49 -11.57 -3.75
C LEU A 297 17.26 -12.37 -4.81
N GLU A 298 18.58 -12.26 -4.87
CA GLU A 298 19.43 -13.06 -5.78
C GLU A 298 19.26 -14.57 -5.56
N ARG A 299 19.18 -14.99 -4.30
CA ARG A 299 18.95 -16.40 -3.94
C ARG A 299 17.57 -16.90 -4.36
N ALA A 300 16.53 -16.06 -4.16
CA ALA A 300 15.17 -16.40 -4.55
C ALA A 300 15.05 -16.47 -6.08
N ASP A 301 15.68 -15.55 -6.81
CA ASP A 301 15.73 -15.55 -8.28
C ASP A 301 16.47 -16.78 -8.81
N ALA A 302 17.62 -17.14 -8.23
CA ALA A 302 18.35 -18.35 -8.61
C ALA A 302 17.50 -19.63 -8.40
N ALA A 303 16.71 -19.69 -7.33
CA ALA A 303 15.77 -20.79 -7.10
C ALA A 303 14.60 -20.77 -8.10
N LEU A 304 14.05 -19.61 -8.41
CA LEU A 304 13.01 -19.43 -9.44
C LEU A 304 13.49 -19.89 -10.82
N TYR A 305 14.73 -19.53 -11.16
CA TYR A 305 15.34 -19.99 -12.41
C TYR A 305 15.41 -21.53 -12.48
N GLN A 306 15.73 -22.21 -11.36
CA GLN A 306 15.70 -23.67 -11.30
C GLN A 306 14.27 -24.22 -11.48
N ALA A 307 13.26 -23.58 -10.88
CA ALA A 307 11.86 -23.96 -11.09
C ALA A 307 11.48 -23.90 -12.56
N LYS A 308 11.81 -22.80 -13.25
CA LYS A 308 11.55 -22.62 -14.69
C LYS A 308 12.25 -23.68 -15.55
N ARG A 309 13.51 -24.03 -15.22
CA ARG A 309 14.27 -25.06 -15.96
C ARG A 309 13.76 -26.48 -15.75
N ASN A 310 13.20 -26.77 -14.58
CA ASN A 310 12.74 -28.12 -14.21
C ASN A 310 11.25 -28.36 -14.53
N GLY A 311 10.74 -27.74 -15.57
CA GLY A 311 9.40 -28.00 -16.11
C GLY A 311 8.33 -27.02 -15.68
N ARG A 312 8.69 -25.93 -14.98
CA ARG A 312 7.76 -24.92 -14.50
C ARG A 312 6.72 -25.46 -13.52
N ASN A 313 5.73 -24.64 -13.14
CA ASN A 313 4.66 -25.03 -12.23
C ASN A 313 5.16 -25.81 -11.00
N CYS A 314 6.23 -25.35 -10.37
CA CYS A 314 6.85 -25.99 -9.21
C CYS A 314 7.56 -24.96 -8.30
N VAL A 315 7.88 -25.40 -7.09
CA VAL A 315 8.54 -24.60 -6.06
C VAL A 315 9.96 -25.13 -5.83
N TYR A 316 10.93 -24.24 -5.92
CA TYR A 316 12.32 -24.53 -5.56
C TYR A 316 12.72 -23.71 -4.33
N VAL A 317 13.46 -24.35 -3.43
CA VAL A 317 14.04 -23.68 -2.25
C VAL A 317 15.52 -23.52 -2.50
N TRP A 318 16.01 -22.29 -2.33
CA TRP A 318 17.44 -22.03 -2.40
C TRP A 318 18.17 -22.83 -1.32
N SER A 319 19.19 -23.57 -1.71
CA SER A 319 20.11 -24.28 -0.83
C SER A 319 21.51 -23.72 -1.03
N ARG A 320 22.23 -23.49 0.06
CA ARG A 320 23.65 -23.13 -0.07
C ARG A 320 24.35 -24.15 -0.95
N PRO A 321 25.13 -23.71 -1.95
CA PRO A 321 26.02 -24.63 -2.67
C PRO A 321 26.89 -25.32 -1.62
N VAL A 322 26.95 -26.65 -1.67
CA VAL A 322 27.93 -27.38 -0.86
C VAL A 322 29.29 -26.97 -1.39
N PRO A 323 30.21 -26.43 -0.55
CA PRO A 323 31.57 -26.09 -0.99
C PRO A 323 32.20 -27.32 -1.67
N THR A 324 32.65 -27.13 -2.87
CA THR A 324 33.42 -28.19 -3.55
C THR A 324 34.74 -28.40 -2.79
N LEU A 325 35.25 -29.62 -2.77
CA LEU A 325 36.50 -29.99 -2.08
C LEU A 325 37.70 -29.10 -2.46
N ASN A 326 37.63 -28.34 -3.55
CA ASN A 326 38.65 -27.39 -3.98
C ASN A 326 38.57 -26.01 -3.28
N GLU A 327 37.48 -25.68 -2.62
CA GLU A 327 37.28 -24.41 -1.88
C GLU A 327 37.60 -24.55 -0.38
N LEU A 328 37.96 -25.77 0.05
CA LEU A 328 38.36 -26.11 1.43
C LEU A 328 39.87 -26.29 1.57
N ARG A 329 40.68 -25.88 0.57
CA ARG A 329 42.15 -25.94 0.60
C ARG A 329 42.78 -24.57 0.78
#